data_d3a892599cf09838ebf783dac25b9bad
#
_entry.id   d3a892599cf09838ebf783dac25b9bad
#
_cell.length_a   1.000
_cell.length_b   1.000
_cell.length_c   1.000
_cell.angle_alpha   90.00
_cell.angle_beta   90.00
_cell.angle_gamma   90.00
#
_symmetry.space_group_name_H-M   'P 1'
#
loop_
_entity.id
_entity.type
_entity.pdbx_description
1 polymer ?
#
loop_
_entity_poly.entity_id
_entity_poly.type
_entity_poly.pdbx_seq_one_letter_code
_entity_poly.pdbx_strand_id
1 'polypeptide(L)' 'MAIITRIRYDAQGINSPVANPTQQEDVIAFMKNQYTELNASGDFTVQEGTLVCTVREGRKA' A
#
# COMPACT_ATOMS: atom_id res chain seq x y z
N MET A 1 9.87 -2.92 12.86
CA MET A 1 9.33 -1.91 11.97
C MET A 1 9.91 -2.08 10.58
N ALA A 2 9.08 -2.06 9.57
CA ALA A 2 9.54 -2.36 8.24
C ALA A 2 9.88 -1.10 7.47
N ILE A 3 10.93 -1.18 6.66
CA ILE A 3 11.31 -0.11 5.75
C ILE A 3 10.85 -0.51 4.36
N ILE A 4 10.13 0.38 3.72
CA ILE A 4 9.54 0.11 2.41
C ILE A 4 10.42 0.69 1.33
N THR A 5 10.77 -0.13 0.36
CA THR A 5 11.59 0.30 -0.77
C THR A 5 10.82 0.20 -2.08
N ARG A 6 9.65 -0.42 -2.08
CA ARG A 6 8.83 -0.55 -3.29
C ARG A 6 7.37 -0.60 -2.89
N ILE A 7 6.52 -0.06 -3.73
CA ILE A 7 5.07 -0.09 -3.52
C ILE A 7 4.43 -0.85 -4.67
N ARG A 8 3.53 -1.75 -4.34
CA ARG A 8 2.80 -2.50 -5.33
C ARG A 8 1.30 -2.39 -5.05
N TYR A 9 0.57 -1.87 -6.02
CA TYR A 9 -0.87 -1.73 -5.93
C TYR A 9 -1.46 -2.17 -7.27
N ASP A 10 -1.75 -3.44 -7.38
CA ASP A 10 -2.11 -4.06 -8.65
C ASP A 10 -3.39 -3.48 -9.24
N ALA A 11 -4.35 -3.14 -8.40
CA ALA A 11 -5.63 -2.62 -8.90
C ALA A 11 -5.44 -1.33 -9.69
N GLN A 12 -4.39 -0.57 -9.41
CA GLN A 12 -4.10 0.66 -10.13
C GLN A 12 -2.91 0.49 -11.07
N GLY A 13 -2.39 -0.72 -11.18
CA GLY A 13 -1.23 -0.96 -12.03
C GLY A 13 0.05 -0.37 -11.51
N ILE A 14 0.15 -0.13 -10.21
CA ILE A 14 1.32 0.48 -9.61
C ILE A 14 2.28 -0.60 -9.15
N ASN A 15 3.54 -0.47 -9.56
CA ASN A 15 4.61 -1.35 -9.11
C ASN A 15 5.90 -0.56 -9.30
N SER A 16 6.21 0.28 -8.33
CA SER A 16 7.30 1.25 -8.48
C SER A 16 8.18 1.29 -7.26
N PRO A 17 9.46 1.56 -7.43
CA PRO A 17 10.34 1.74 -6.27
C PRO A 17 10.02 3.04 -5.57
N VAL A 18 10.28 3.06 -4.27
CA VAL A 18 10.20 4.27 -3.47
C VAL A 18 11.54 4.97 -3.58
N ALA A 19 11.52 6.27 -3.86
CA ALA A 19 12.75 7.00 -4.08
C ALA A 19 13.68 6.94 -2.86
N ASN A 20 13.12 7.05 -1.68
CA ASN A 20 13.88 6.94 -0.45
C ASN A 20 13.22 5.92 0.44
N PRO A 21 13.99 4.99 1.03
CA PRO A 21 13.38 4.02 1.95
C PRO A 21 12.62 4.75 3.05
N THR A 22 11.40 4.31 3.28
CA THR A 22 10.48 4.99 4.17
C THR A 22 9.83 3.98 5.07
N GLN A 23 9.49 4.41 6.27
CA GLN A 23 8.85 3.52 7.21
C GLN A 23 7.48 3.10 6.73
N GLN A 24 7.12 1.88 7.04
CA GLN A 24 5.86 1.30 6.59
C GLN A 24 4.67 2.19 6.90
N GLU A 25 4.59 2.69 8.12
CA GLU A 25 3.42 3.47 8.51
C GLU A 25 3.30 4.76 7.71
N ASP A 26 4.42 5.35 7.34
CA ASP A 26 4.40 6.58 6.54
C ASP A 26 3.92 6.31 5.12
N VAL A 27 4.36 5.20 4.55
CA VAL A 27 3.93 4.83 3.21
C VAL A 27 2.44 4.48 3.21
N ILE A 28 1.97 3.78 4.22
CA ILE A 28 0.55 3.44 4.33
C ILE A 28 -0.28 4.72 4.42
N ALA A 29 0.15 5.69 5.23
CA ALA A 29 -0.58 6.94 5.34
C ALA A 29 -0.63 7.68 4.01
N PHE A 30 0.48 7.67 3.28
CA PHE A 30 0.53 8.29 1.97
C PHE A 30 -0.45 7.64 1.00
N MET A 31 -0.46 6.30 0.96
CA MET A 31 -1.34 5.58 0.05
C MET A 31 -2.81 5.80 0.40
N LYS A 32 -3.14 5.84 1.68
CA LYS A 32 -4.50 6.11 2.09
C LYS A 32 -4.94 7.51 1.68
N ASN A 33 -4.01 8.45 1.70
CA ASN A 33 -4.33 9.82 1.31
C ASN A 33 -4.49 9.95 -0.19
N GLN A 34 -3.73 9.17 -0.97
CA GLN A 34 -3.80 9.22 -2.42
C GLN A 34 -5.00 8.47 -2.97
N TYR A 35 -5.40 7.39 -2.31
CA TYR A 35 -6.45 6.52 -2.81
C TYR A 35 -7.49 6.33 -1.71
N THR A 36 -8.66 6.92 -1.90
CA THR A 36 -9.70 6.88 -0.87
C THR A 36 -10.19 5.47 -0.61
N GLU A 37 -10.15 4.61 -1.63
CA GLU A 37 -10.56 3.22 -1.44
C GLU A 37 -9.63 2.50 -0.48
N LEU A 38 -8.35 2.86 -0.47
CA LEU A 38 -7.41 2.27 0.48
C LEU A 38 -7.65 2.78 1.89
N ASN A 39 -8.08 4.03 2.00
CA ASN A 39 -8.41 4.55 3.32
C ASN A 39 -9.65 3.88 3.89
N ALA A 40 -10.59 3.53 3.04
CA ALA A 40 -11.84 2.91 3.48
C ALA A 40 -11.70 1.42 3.73
N SER A 41 -11.01 0.70 2.86
CA SER A 41 -10.98 -0.77 2.90
C SER A 41 -9.65 -1.34 2.46
N GLY A 42 -8.57 -0.63 2.66
CA GLY A 42 -7.27 -1.11 2.22
C GLY A 42 -6.66 -2.13 3.15
N ASP A 43 -5.99 -3.09 2.57
CA ASP A 43 -5.14 -4.03 3.28
C ASP A 43 -3.72 -3.83 2.84
N PHE A 44 -2.80 -3.84 3.79
CA PHE A 44 -1.39 -3.59 3.50
C PHE A 44 -0.56 -4.73 4.05
N THR A 45 0.26 -5.32 3.19
CA THR A 45 1.14 -6.41 3.55
C THR A 45 2.55 -6.07 3.12
N VAL A 46 3.52 -6.36 3.97
CA VAL A 46 4.91 -6.09 3.65
C VAL A 46 5.60 -7.42 3.34
N GLN A 47 6.23 -7.49 2.17
CA GLN A 47 6.97 -8.65 1.74
C GLN A 47 8.34 -8.19 1.24
N GLU A 48 9.37 -8.45 2.03
CA GLU A 48 10.75 -8.15 1.62
C GLU A 48 10.90 -6.71 1.15
N GLY A 49 10.42 -5.78 1.97
CA GLY A 49 10.57 -4.37 1.64
C GLY A 49 9.55 -3.83 0.67
N THR A 50 8.67 -4.68 0.16
CA THR A 50 7.62 -4.24 -0.75
C THR A 50 6.30 -4.13 0.00
N LEU A 51 5.68 -2.97 -0.08
CA LEU A 51 4.35 -2.79 0.49
C LEU A 51 3.33 -3.16 -0.58
N VAL A 52 2.59 -4.22 -0.32
CA VAL A 52 1.55 -4.68 -1.23
C VAL A 52 0.22 -4.13 -0.74
N CYS A 53 -0.44 -3.36 -1.59
CA CYS A 53 -1.70 -2.74 -1.27
C CYS A 53 -2.83 -3.47 -1.99
N THR A 54 -3.87 -3.81 -1.27
CA THR A 54 -5.05 -4.42 -1.86
C THR A 54 -6.28 -3.78 -1.26
N VAL A 55 -7.38 -3.84 -1.99
CA VAL A 55 -8.65 -3.35 -1.48
C VAL A 55 -9.48 -4.55 -1.08
N ARG A 56 -9.93 -4.56 0.17
CA ARG A 56 -10.79 -5.63 0.64
C ARG A 56 -12.18 -5.41 0.08
N GLU A 57 -12.66 -6.39 -0.63
CA GLU A 57 -13.95 -6.27 -1.24
C GLU A 57 -14.98 -6.62 -0.24
N GLY A 58 -15.54 -5.68 0.35
CA GLY A 58 -16.48 -5.96 1.39
C GLY A 58 -17.78 -6.46 0.87
N ARG A 59 -18.11 -6.95 -0.06
CA ARG A 59 -19.25 -7.27 -0.56
C ARG A 59 -20.03 -8.12 0.01
N LYS A 60 -20.71 -8.08 0.32
CA LYS A 60 -21.26 -8.70 0.75
C LYS A 60 -22.06 -9.08 0.30
N ALA A 61 -22.24 -9.32 0.19
CA ALA A 61 -22.93 -9.75 -0.34
C ALA A 61 -23.96 -9.98 -0.34
#